data_4ae1a37a6b5357af1e7500e77d3bef6b
#
_entry.id   4ae1a37a6b5357af1e7500e77d3bef6b
#
_cell.length_a   1.000
_cell.length_b   1.000
_cell.length_c   1.000
_cell.angle_alpha   90.00
_cell.angle_beta   90.00
_cell.angle_gamma   90.00
#
_symmetry.space_group_name_H-M   'P 1'
#
loop_
_entity.id
_entity.type
_entity.pdbx_description
1 polymer ?
#
loop_
_entity_poly.entity_id
_entity_poly.type
_entity_poly.pdbx_seq_one_letter_code
_entity_poly.pdbx_strand_id
1 'polypeptide(L)'
;MASTFLLQGMRIHGGPDRHGVARYDFSTNSNACGPCPAALQAVRQADASAYPDASYTALRGQLADFHGVDAARIVLAASASEFIFRITALAAQTAGGAGGTGCGGVWLPTHSYGDYAQAASAHRLTLAGEPGKAQLLWACEPSSPLGSAQAGLAAMADARGENVLLVLDCAYEPLRLGGAPSLTQAQLQTAWQLWTPNKALGLTGVRAAYAIAPVGAGEAVFQLDQLSASWPVGAHGVALLQAWLDPGVQTWLADSLVTLRGWKARQIALCEALGWDCLPSDANFFCARPALPEGLSLQQALDQLRVQGIKLRDTASFGLPDHVRVSVQPPAAQDALHNAWQLSIKAHQ
;
A
#
# COMPACT_ATOMS: atom_id res chain seq x y z
N MET A 1 1.98 -20.28 -28.66
CA MET A 1 2.78 -19.05 -28.43
C MET A 1 1.94 -17.81 -28.08
N ALA A 2 0.64 -17.74 -28.32
CA ALA A 2 -0.21 -16.59 -27.92
C ALA A 2 -0.60 -16.55 -26.42
N SER A 3 -0.51 -17.70 -25.72
CA SER A 3 -0.96 -17.80 -24.32
C SER A 3 0.03 -17.22 -23.28
N THR A 4 1.32 -17.13 -23.62
CA THR A 4 2.37 -16.67 -22.69
C THR A 4 2.42 -15.14 -22.58
N PHE A 5 2.04 -14.42 -23.65
CA PHE A 5 1.99 -12.95 -23.66
C PHE A 5 0.83 -12.37 -22.82
N LEU A 6 -0.28 -13.10 -22.70
CA LEU A 6 -1.43 -12.67 -21.92
C LEU A 6 -1.21 -12.77 -20.39
N LEU A 7 -0.30 -13.64 -19.94
CA LEU A 7 0.00 -13.80 -18.51
C LEU A 7 1.01 -12.76 -17.97
N GLN A 8 1.86 -12.17 -18.82
CA GLN A 8 2.81 -11.11 -18.42
C GLN A 8 2.16 -9.74 -18.15
N GLY A 9 0.88 -9.56 -18.50
CA GLY A 9 0.13 -8.31 -18.28
C GLY A 9 -0.92 -8.36 -17.17
N MET A 10 -1.16 -9.50 -16.54
CA MET A 10 -2.16 -9.60 -15.48
C MET A 10 -1.69 -8.94 -14.18
N ARG A 11 -2.36 -7.84 -13.82
CA ARG A 11 -2.18 -7.21 -12.50
C ARG A 11 -2.77 -8.12 -11.43
N ILE A 12 -1.90 -8.75 -10.62
CA ILE A 12 -2.33 -9.61 -9.53
C ILE A 12 -2.42 -8.77 -8.25
N HIS A 13 -3.64 -8.47 -7.81
CA HIS A 13 -3.91 -7.71 -6.59
C HIS A 13 -4.80 -8.50 -5.64
N GLY A 14 -4.91 -8.04 -4.37
CA GLY A 14 -5.98 -8.48 -3.47
C GLY A 14 -7.34 -7.91 -3.88
N GLY A 15 -8.39 -8.35 -3.20
CA GLY A 15 -9.76 -7.93 -3.45
C GLY A 15 -10.50 -8.80 -4.48
N PRO A 16 -11.58 -8.31 -5.10
CA PRO A 16 -12.38 -9.04 -6.07
C PRO A 16 -11.55 -9.60 -7.23
N ASP A 17 -11.95 -10.75 -7.74
CA ASP A 17 -11.36 -11.40 -8.90
C ASP A 17 -12.45 -11.83 -9.90
N ARG A 18 -12.10 -12.67 -10.91
CA ARG A 18 -13.08 -13.19 -11.88
C ARG A 18 -14.25 -13.98 -11.25
N HIS A 19 -14.09 -14.43 -10.00
CA HIS A 19 -15.15 -15.12 -9.24
C HIS A 19 -15.93 -14.14 -8.33
N GLY A 20 -15.73 -12.83 -8.49
CA GLY A 20 -16.38 -11.79 -7.70
C GLY A 20 -15.74 -11.57 -6.34
N VAL A 21 -16.50 -11.01 -5.41
CA VAL A 21 -16.07 -10.74 -4.04
C VAL A 21 -16.04 -12.06 -3.24
N ALA A 22 -14.93 -12.32 -2.54
CA ALA A 22 -14.86 -13.45 -1.63
C ALA A 22 -15.73 -13.21 -0.39
N ARG A 23 -16.36 -14.24 0.15
CA ARG A 23 -17.12 -14.14 1.40
C ARG A 23 -16.25 -13.69 2.56
N TYR A 24 -15.02 -14.20 2.61
CA TYR A 24 -13.98 -13.82 3.57
C TYR A 24 -12.71 -13.45 2.80
N ASP A 25 -12.49 -12.14 2.66
CA ASP A 25 -11.34 -11.61 1.92
C ASP A 25 -10.17 -11.29 2.85
N PHE A 26 -9.20 -12.20 2.91
CA PHE A 26 -7.92 -11.98 3.59
C PHE A 26 -6.85 -11.40 2.65
N SER A 27 -7.15 -11.18 1.39
CA SER A 27 -6.19 -10.70 0.38
C SER A 27 -6.06 -9.19 0.35
N THR A 28 -7.05 -8.45 0.86
CA THR A 28 -7.08 -6.99 0.95
C THR A 28 -6.72 -6.54 2.37
N ASN A 29 -5.64 -5.75 2.49
CA ASN A 29 -5.16 -5.25 3.79
C ASN A 29 -5.94 -4.00 4.24
N SER A 30 -7.25 -4.08 4.28
CA SER A 30 -8.13 -3.03 4.78
C SER A 30 -8.31 -3.14 6.28
N ASN A 31 -8.71 -2.06 6.96
CA ASN A 31 -9.14 -2.11 8.35
C ASN A 31 -10.40 -2.98 8.47
N ALA A 32 -10.30 -4.11 9.15
CA ALA A 32 -11.37 -5.08 9.26
C ALA A 32 -12.43 -4.73 10.34
N CYS A 33 -12.25 -3.62 11.07
CA CYS A 33 -13.25 -3.10 12.00
C CYS A 33 -14.40 -2.37 11.30
N GLY A 34 -14.34 -2.22 9.97
CA GLY A 34 -15.48 -1.65 9.33
C GLY A 34 -15.23 -1.12 8.00
N PRO A 35 -16.09 -0.37 7.33
CA PRO A 35 -15.76 1.02 7.02
C PRO A 35 -16.03 1.92 8.22
N CYS A 36 -15.14 2.94 8.42
CA CYS A 36 -15.35 3.98 9.43
C CYS A 36 -16.72 4.66 9.19
N PRO A 37 -17.66 4.64 10.17
CA PRO A 37 -19.03 5.12 9.93
C PRO A 37 -19.09 6.59 9.51
N ALA A 38 -18.33 7.46 10.18
CA ALA A 38 -18.32 8.90 9.88
C ALA A 38 -17.71 9.18 8.50
N ALA A 39 -16.61 8.51 8.15
CA ALA A 39 -15.99 8.65 6.82
C ALA A 39 -16.90 8.11 5.71
N LEU A 40 -17.59 6.98 5.94
CA LEU A 40 -18.58 6.45 4.99
C LEU A 40 -19.74 7.41 4.79
N GLN A 41 -20.22 8.03 5.88
CA GLN A 41 -21.28 9.03 5.81
C GLN A 41 -20.84 10.26 5.01
N ALA A 42 -19.64 10.79 5.27
CA ALA A 42 -19.09 11.92 4.52
C ALA A 42 -18.99 11.62 3.01
N VAL A 43 -18.50 10.44 2.65
CA VAL A 43 -18.41 10.00 1.25
C VAL A 43 -19.80 9.90 0.61
N ARG A 44 -20.82 9.36 1.32
CA ARG A 44 -22.20 9.26 0.81
C ARG A 44 -22.89 10.60 0.64
N GLN A 45 -22.50 11.60 1.41
CA GLN A 45 -23.06 12.96 1.38
C GLN A 45 -22.31 13.89 0.44
N ALA A 46 -21.20 13.44 -0.16
CA ALA A 46 -20.42 14.24 -1.10
C ALA A 46 -21.28 14.64 -2.31
N ASP A 47 -21.29 15.92 -2.64
CA ASP A 47 -21.96 16.41 -3.84
C ASP A 47 -21.16 16.04 -5.09
N ALA A 48 -21.64 15.04 -5.81
CA ALA A 48 -21.03 14.59 -7.06
C ALA A 48 -21.51 15.40 -8.30
N SER A 49 -22.38 16.40 -8.13
CA SER A 49 -22.90 17.21 -9.23
C SER A 49 -21.96 18.35 -9.66
N ALA A 50 -20.98 18.69 -8.81
CA ALA A 50 -20.03 19.76 -9.04
C ALA A 50 -18.58 19.25 -8.96
N TYR A 51 -17.69 19.88 -9.74
CA TYR A 51 -16.24 19.68 -9.58
C TYR A 51 -15.78 20.28 -8.25
N PRO A 52 -14.80 19.68 -7.57
CA PRO A 52 -14.09 20.34 -6.48
C PRO A 52 -13.39 21.63 -6.95
N ASP A 53 -12.97 22.47 -5.99
CA ASP A 53 -12.03 23.55 -6.27
C ASP A 53 -10.80 23.03 -7.02
N ALA A 54 -10.50 23.58 -8.19
CA ALA A 54 -9.42 23.10 -9.06
C ALA A 54 -8.03 23.11 -8.39
N SER A 55 -7.82 24.05 -7.45
CA SER A 55 -6.59 24.15 -6.65
C SER A 55 -6.64 23.36 -5.34
N TYR A 56 -7.81 22.83 -4.98
CA TYR A 56 -8.05 22.14 -3.70
C TYR A 56 -7.56 22.96 -2.48
N THR A 57 -7.74 24.27 -2.53
CA THR A 57 -7.15 25.23 -1.57
C THR A 57 -7.45 24.85 -0.12
N ALA A 58 -8.74 24.64 0.21
CA ALA A 58 -9.14 24.27 1.56
C ALA A 58 -8.58 22.91 1.97
N LEU A 59 -8.63 21.89 1.09
CA LEU A 59 -8.14 20.55 1.40
C LEU A 59 -6.63 20.52 1.60
N ARG A 60 -5.85 21.23 0.76
CA ARG A 60 -4.39 21.35 0.92
C ARG A 60 -4.06 21.99 2.27
N GLY A 61 -4.75 23.07 2.66
CA GLY A 61 -4.59 23.72 3.95
C GLY A 61 -4.87 22.78 5.11
N GLN A 62 -6.02 22.10 5.10
CA GLN A 62 -6.42 21.15 6.15
C GLN A 62 -5.43 19.98 6.29
N LEU A 63 -4.94 19.42 5.18
CA LEU A 63 -3.91 18.36 5.21
C LEU A 63 -2.58 18.89 5.76
N ALA A 64 -2.21 20.10 5.40
CA ALA A 64 -0.99 20.76 5.89
C ALA A 64 -1.05 20.98 7.41
N ASP A 65 -2.15 21.51 7.90
CA ASP A 65 -2.39 21.73 9.34
C ASP A 65 -2.32 20.40 10.11
N PHE A 66 -2.94 19.33 9.58
CA PHE A 66 -2.93 18.01 10.21
C PHE A 66 -1.52 17.42 10.34
N HIS A 67 -0.64 17.65 9.37
CA HIS A 67 0.73 17.17 9.38
C HIS A 67 1.75 18.19 9.92
N GLY A 68 1.34 19.41 10.23
CA GLY A 68 2.24 20.49 10.67
C GLY A 68 3.26 20.90 9.59
N VAL A 69 2.83 20.97 8.32
CA VAL A 69 3.68 21.31 7.18
C VAL A 69 3.11 22.48 6.38
N ASP A 70 3.88 23.05 5.45
CA ASP A 70 3.38 24.06 4.51
C ASP A 70 2.42 23.44 3.49
N ALA A 71 1.31 24.12 3.20
CA ALA A 71 0.32 23.71 2.21
C ALA A 71 0.92 23.56 0.78
N ALA A 72 1.94 24.34 0.45
CA ALA A 72 2.68 24.21 -0.80
C ALA A 72 3.41 22.86 -0.97
N ARG A 73 3.59 22.11 0.13
CA ARG A 73 4.18 20.76 0.11
C ARG A 73 3.18 19.64 -0.11
N ILE A 74 1.88 19.94 -0.11
CA ILE A 74 0.83 18.93 -0.30
C ILE A 74 0.56 18.74 -1.79
N VAL A 75 0.76 17.52 -2.29
CA VAL A 75 0.48 17.11 -3.67
C VAL A 75 -0.66 16.08 -3.65
N LEU A 76 -1.79 16.41 -4.28
CA LEU A 76 -2.93 15.51 -4.37
C LEU A 76 -2.77 14.50 -5.50
N ALA A 77 -3.34 13.32 -5.32
CA ALA A 77 -3.27 12.22 -6.27
C ALA A 77 -4.59 11.41 -6.29
N ALA A 78 -4.96 10.92 -7.45
CA ALA A 78 -6.14 10.07 -7.59
C ALA A 78 -6.01 8.76 -6.79
N SER A 79 -4.77 8.31 -6.56
CA SER A 79 -4.45 7.12 -5.75
C SER A 79 -2.94 7.05 -5.52
N ALA A 80 -2.48 6.14 -4.63
CA ALA A 80 -1.06 5.84 -4.52
C ALA A 80 -0.47 5.40 -5.88
N SER A 81 -1.15 4.51 -6.59
CA SER A 81 -0.68 4.03 -7.91
C SER A 81 -0.52 5.19 -8.90
N GLU A 82 -1.43 6.15 -8.93
CA GLU A 82 -1.31 7.32 -9.80
C GLU A 82 -0.08 8.15 -9.41
N PHE A 83 0.13 8.45 -8.13
CA PHE A 83 1.31 9.17 -7.68
C PHE A 83 2.61 8.41 -7.99
N ILE A 84 2.62 7.08 -7.83
CA ILE A 84 3.77 6.23 -8.16
C ILE A 84 4.19 6.43 -9.63
N PHE A 85 3.23 6.36 -10.56
CA PHE A 85 3.52 6.58 -11.98
C PHE A 85 3.97 8.01 -12.25
N ARG A 86 3.33 9.00 -11.62
CA ARG A 86 3.63 10.42 -11.82
C ARG A 86 5.02 10.82 -11.32
N ILE A 87 5.41 10.41 -10.11
CA ILE A 87 6.76 10.71 -9.59
C ILE A 87 7.84 9.92 -10.33
N THR A 88 7.53 8.75 -10.85
CA THR A 88 8.44 7.98 -11.71
C THR A 88 8.62 8.66 -13.05
N ALA A 89 7.57 9.29 -13.61
CA ALA A 89 7.67 10.12 -14.82
C ALA A 89 8.58 11.33 -14.58
N LEU A 90 8.44 12.01 -13.45
CA LEU A 90 9.33 13.10 -13.05
C LEU A 90 10.79 12.63 -12.99
N ALA A 91 11.06 11.50 -12.34
CA ALA A 91 12.40 10.93 -12.28
C ALA A 91 12.96 10.64 -13.67
N ALA A 92 12.14 10.12 -14.60
CA ALA A 92 12.57 9.86 -15.98
C ALA A 92 12.90 11.13 -16.75
N GLN A 93 12.13 12.21 -16.55
CA GLN A 93 12.40 13.50 -17.19
C GLN A 93 13.70 14.14 -16.71
N THR A 94 14.00 14.05 -15.41
CA THR A 94 15.25 14.56 -14.84
C THR A 94 16.47 13.79 -15.29
N ALA A 95 16.36 12.48 -15.55
CA ALA A 95 17.43 11.64 -16.07
C ALA A 95 17.79 11.96 -17.54
N GLY A 96 16.79 12.30 -18.35
CA GLY A 96 16.94 12.62 -19.78
C GLY A 96 17.32 14.07 -20.09
N GLY A 97 17.43 14.95 -19.08
CA GLY A 97 17.76 16.37 -19.24
C GLY A 97 19.15 16.61 -19.87
N ALA A 98 19.32 17.75 -20.56
CA ALA A 98 20.43 18.12 -21.45
C ALA A 98 21.82 17.69 -20.92
N GLY A 99 22.37 16.62 -21.48
CA GLY A 99 23.72 16.13 -21.20
C GLY A 99 23.79 14.87 -20.32
N GLY A 100 22.68 14.34 -19.84
CA GLY A 100 22.65 13.10 -19.04
C GLY A 100 22.80 11.86 -19.93
N THR A 101 23.99 11.28 -19.98
CA THR A 101 24.28 9.98 -20.65
C THR A 101 23.87 8.78 -19.77
N GLY A 102 23.15 9.00 -18.66
CA GLY A 102 22.78 7.97 -17.70
C GLY A 102 21.33 7.55 -17.82
N CYS A 103 21.09 6.27 -18.12
CA CYS A 103 19.79 5.65 -17.86
C CYS A 103 19.52 5.76 -16.35
N GLY A 104 18.55 6.61 -15.99
CA GLY A 104 18.17 6.79 -14.59
C GLY A 104 17.75 5.46 -13.96
N GLY A 105 18.29 5.17 -12.78
CA GLY A 105 17.98 3.96 -12.03
C GLY A 105 16.86 4.17 -11.03
N VAL A 106 16.03 3.15 -10.83
CA VAL A 106 15.06 3.07 -9.72
C VAL A 106 15.46 1.94 -8.80
N TRP A 107 15.65 2.21 -7.54
CA TRP A 107 15.89 1.17 -6.56
C TRP A 107 14.61 0.77 -5.83
N LEU A 108 14.44 -0.51 -5.66
CA LEU A 108 13.28 -1.11 -5.00
C LEU A 108 13.76 -2.04 -3.87
N PRO A 109 13.00 -2.14 -2.77
CA PRO A 109 13.20 -3.23 -1.81
C PRO A 109 13.04 -4.60 -2.48
N THR A 110 13.71 -5.63 -1.96
CA THR A 110 13.66 -7.01 -2.47
C THR A 110 12.22 -7.51 -2.64
N HIS A 111 11.38 -7.22 -1.64
CA HIS A 111 9.95 -7.48 -1.70
C HIS A 111 9.23 -6.14 -1.73
N SER A 112 8.53 -5.84 -2.80
CA SER A 112 7.93 -4.51 -2.98
C SER A 112 6.58 -4.57 -3.71
N TYR A 113 5.84 -3.47 -3.62
CA TYR A 113 4.59 -3.32 -4.36
C TYR A 113 4.86 -3.27 -5.86
N GLY A 114 4.10 -4.06 -6.62
CA GLY A 114 4.35 -4.27 -8.06
C GLY A 114 4.29 -3.01 -8.92
N ASP A 115 3.50 -2.00 -8.52
CA ASP A 115 3.38 -0.75 -9.28
C ASP A 115 4.70 0.04 -9.33
N TYR A 116 5.62 -0.12 -8.37
CA TYR A 116 6.92 0.56 -8.44
C TYR A 116 7.75 0.07 -9.64
N ALA A 117 7.89 -1.25 -9.77
CA ALA A 117 8.59 -1.86 -10.91
C ALA A 117 7.85 -1.61 -12.22
N GLN A 118 6.52 -1.65 -12.20
CA GLN A 118 5.70 -1.39 -13.39
C GLN A 118 5.85 0.05 -13.88
N ALA A 119 5.85 1.03 -12.97
CA ALA A 119 6.07 2.43 -13.31
C ALA A 119 7.47 2.66 -13.88
N ALA A 120 8.51 2.07 -13.26
CA ALA A 120 9.87 2.13 -13.79
C ALA A 120 9.93 1.60 -15.22
N SER A 121 9.36 0.43 -15.47
CA SER A 121 9.28 -0.19 -16.81
C SER A 121 8.51 0.69 -17.81
N ALA A 122 7.35 1.25 -17.41
CA ALA A 122 6.54 2.10 -18.27
C ALA A 122 7.29 3.36 -18.73
N HIS A 123 8.15 3.88 -17.89
CA HIS A 123 8.99 5.05 -18.18
C HIS A 123 10.41 4.68 -18.67
N ARG A 124 10.67 3.40 -18.99
CA ARG A 124 11.95 2.88 -19.49
C ARG A 124 13.15 3.15 -18.57
N LEU A 125 12.89 3.25 -17.27
CA LEU A 125 13.93 3.33 -16.27
C LEU A 125 14.45 1.92 -15.92
N THR A 126 15.73 1.81 -15.64
CA THR A 126 16.34 0.53 -15.23
C THR A 126 16.19 0.32 -13.73
N LEU A 127 16.09 -0.93 -13.30
CA LEU A 127 16.18 -1.26 -11.87
C LEU A 127 17.63 -1.27 -11.44
N ALA A 128 17.95 -0.46 -10.43
CA ALA A 128 19.29 -0.40 -9.84
C ALA A 128 19.47 -1.52 -8.80
N GLY A 129 20.61 -2.20 -8.84
CA GLY A 129 20.93 -3.26 -7.89
C GLY A 129 21.23 -2.75 -6.47
N GLU A 130 21.56 -1.47 -6.33
CA GLU A 130 21.89 -0.82 -5.05
C GLU A 130 21.40 0.64 -5.01
N PRO A 131 21.06 1.19 -3.82
CA PRO A 131 20.49 2.55 -3.69
C PRO A 131 21.39 3.64 -4.29
N GLY A 132 22.72 3.54 -4.12
CA GLY A 132 23.67 4.54 -4.59
C GLY A 132 23.77 4.71 -6.11
N LYS A 133 23.14 3.82 -6.88
CA LYS A 133 23.07 3.88 -8.35
C LYS A 133 21.71 4.33 -8.87
N ALA A 134 20.80 4.72 -7.99
CA ALA A 134 19.44 5.12 -8.35
C ALA A 134 19.22 6.60 -8.14
N GLN A 135 18.33 7.18 -8.94
CA GLN A 135 17.84 8.53 -8.78
C GLN A 135 16.44 8.58 -8.13
N LEU A 136 15.75 7.44 -8.10
CA LEU A 136 14.49 7.26 -7.39
C LEU A 136 14.61 6.03 -6.49
N LEU A 137 14.40 6.24 -5.20
CA LEU A 137 14.43 5.22 -4.16
C LEU A 137 13.03 5.04 -3.61
N TRP A 138 12.52 3.81 -3.65
CA TRP A 138 11.26 3.46 -3.01
C TRP A 138 11.49 2.83 -1.65
N ALA A 139 10.70 3.26 -0.69
CA ALA A 139 10.56 2.63 0.61
C ALA A 139 9.08 2.48 0.93
N CYS A 140 8.71 1.46 1.69
CA CYS A 140 7.36 1.30 2.22
C CYS A 140 7.46 0.86 3.68
N GLU A 141 6.82 1.59 4.57
CA GLU A 141 6.87 1.24 5.99
C GLU A 141 5.53 1.55 6.68
N PRO A 142 4.94 0.55 7.38
CA PRO A 142 5.27 -0.87 7.35
C PRO A 142 5.30 -1.44 5.94
N SER A 143 6.25 -2.34 5.65
CA SER A 143 6.52 -2.80 4.28
C SER A 143 5.38 -3.66 3.71
N SER A 144 5.29 -3.73 2.40
CA SER A 144 4.41 -4.69 1.71
C SER A 144 5.27 -5.58 0.81
N PRO A 145 5.19 -6.93 0.97
CA PRO A 145 4.14 -7.71 1.65
C PRO A 145 4.41 -8.06 3.12
N LEU A 146 5.58 -7.77 3.69
CA LEU A 146 6.01 -8.31 4.98
C LEU A 146 5.34 -7.63 6.18
N GLY A 147 4.98 -6.35 6.08
CA GLY A 147 4.40 -5.58 7.18
C GLY A 147 5.42 -5.18 8.27
N SER A 148 6.70 -5.25 7.97
CA SER A 148 7.80 -4.93 8.89
C SER A 148 8.43 -3.59 8.60
N ALA A 149 9.31 -3.13 9.49
CA ALA A 149 10.23 -2.03 9.21
C ALA A 149 11.13 -2.36 8.01
N GLN A 150 11.50 -1.35 7.22
CA GLN A 150 12.41 -1.54 6.10
C GLN A 150 13.86 -1.42 6.59
N ALA A 151 14.60 -2.53 6.50
CA ALA A 151 16.01 -2.57 6.92
C ALA A 151 16.84 -1.51 6.17
N GLY A 152 17.68 -0.78 6.91
CA GLY A 152 18.59 0.23 6.36
C GLY A 152 17.94 1.52 5.88
N LEU A 153 16.63 1.74 6.09
CA LEU A 153 15.91 2.92 5.58
C LEU A 153 16.52 4.23 6.11
N ALA A 154 16.83 4.34 7.39
CA ALA A 154 17.43 5.54 7.96
C ALA A 154 18.83 5.83 7.35
N ALA A 155 19.66 4.81 7.25
CA ALA A 155 20.98 4.97 6.62
C ALA A 155 20.87 5.34 5.12
N MET A 156 19.91 4.78 4.41
CA MET A 156 19.65 5.14 3.01
C MET A 156 19.16 6.60 2.89
N ALA A 157 18.32 7.07 3.81
CA ALA A 157 17.87 8.45 3.83
C ALA A 157 19.03 9.43 4.07
N ASP A 158 19.97 9.09 4.93
CA ASP A 158 21.14 9.93 5.25
C ASP A 158 22.22 9.90 4.15
N ALA A 159 22.41 8.76 3.51
CA ALA A 159 23.47 8.56 2.52
C ALA A 159 23.12 9.00 1.09
N ARG A 160 21.84 9.29 0.80
CA ARG A 160 21.42 9.63 -0.56
C ARG A 160 21.97 10.99 -1.02
N GLY A 161 22.25 11.11 -2.32
CA GLY A 161 22.61 12.39 -2.94
C GLY A 161 21.45 13.41 -2.94
N GLU A 162 21.76 14.69 -3.00
CA GLU A 162 20.77 15.79 -2.95
C GLU A 162 19.70 15.70 -4.06
N ASN A 163 20.07 15.19 -5.24
CA ASN A 163 19.17 15.06 -6.39
C ASN A 163 18.45 13.71 -6.48
N VAL A 164 18.58 12.86 -5.46
CA VAL A 164 17.96 11.55 -5.42
C VAL A 164 16.61 11.64 -4.72
N LEU A 165 15.55 11.24 -5.41
CA LEU A 165 14.21 11.20 -4.85
C LEU A 165 14.06 9.97 -3.93
N LEU A 166 13.79 10.19 -2.65
CA LEU A 166 13.36 9.14 -1.74
C LEU A 166 11.85 9.26 -1.53
N VAL A 167 11.11 8.20 -1.82
CA VAL A 167 9.66 8.12 -1.57
C VAL A 167 9.38 7.06 -0.52
N LEU A 168 8.81 7.47 0.60
CA LEU A 168 8.27 6.61 1.64
C LEU A 168 6.76 6.41 1.41
N ASP A 169 6.36 5.21 1.04
CA ASP A 169 4.95 4.82 0.96
C ASP A 169 4.43 4.51 2.37
N CYS A 170 3.57 5.39 2.87
CA CYS A 170 2.94 5.34 4.19
C CYS A 170 1.57 4.64 4.17
N ALA A 171 1.25 3.84 3.15
CA ALA A 171 -0.08 3.26 2.98
C ALA A 171 -0.54 2.42 4.17
N TYR A 172 0.38 1.86 4.95
CA TYR A 172 0.09 1.04 6.13
C TYR A 172 0.52 1.68 7.45
N GLU A 173 1.12 2.87 7.43
CA GLU A 173 1.49 3.58 8.65
C GLU A 173 0.28 3.80 9.58
N PRO A 174 -0.91 4.21 9.09
CA PRO A 174 -2.09 4.33 9.93
C PRO A 174 -2.63 2.99 10.46
N LEU A 175 -2.15 1.86 9.95
CA LEU A 175 -2.54 0.51 10.36
C LEU A 175 -1.37 -0.23 11.03
N ARG A 176 -0.39 0.51 11.53
CA ARG A 176 0.72 -0.02 12.32
C ARG A 176 0.18 -0.54 13.67
N LEU A 177 0.40 -1.80 13.97
CA LEU A 177 -0.02 -2.46 15.19
C LEU A 177 1.12 -2.66 16.20
N GLY A 178 2.37 -2.60 15.75
CA GLY A 178 3.58 -2.78 16.55
C GLY A 178 4.78 -2.04 15.96
N GLY A 179 5.93 -2.12 16.62
CA GLY A 179 7.15 -1.45 16.18
C GLY A 179 7.06 0.08 16.22
N ALA A 180 8.07 0.74 15.63
CA ALA A 180 8.14 2.19 15.49
C ALA A 180 8.63 2.56 14.08
N PRO A 181 8.32 3.78 13.58
CA PRO A 181 8.87 4.29 12.33
C PRO A 181 10.40 4.33 12.35
N SER A 182 11.04 3.97 11.24
CA SER A 182 12.51 3.96 11.12
C SER A 182 13.10 5.35 10.89
N LEU A 183 12.32 6.27 10.32
CA LEU A 183 12.78 7.63 10.03
C LEU A 183 12.44 8.60 11.17
N THR A 184 13.40 9.43 11.52
CA THR A 184 13.20 10.60 12.40
C THR A 184 12.41 11.70 11.69
N GLN A 185 11.87 12.65 12.44
CA GLN A 185 11.19 13.81 11.88
C GLN A 185 12.10 14.62 10.93
N ALA A 186 13.38 14.75 11.22
CA ALA A 186 14.35 15.42 10.36
C ALA A 186 14.50 14.69 9.02
N GLN A 187 14.61 13.37 9.04
CA GLN A 187 14.69 12.55 7.82
C GLN A 187 13.40 12.58 7.00
N LEU A 188 12.22 12.59 7.65
CA LEU A 188 10.92 12.75 6.99
C LEU A 188 10.79 14.08 6.25
N GLN A 189 11.43 15.17 6.74
CA GLN A 189 11.45 16.46 6.03
C GLN A 189 12.21 16.42 4.71
N THR A 190 13.00 15.40 4.48
CA THR A 190 13.83 15.24 3.28
C THR A 190 13.32 14.16 2.32
N ALA A 191 12.23 13.46 2.66
CA ALA A 191 11.62 12.40 1.85
C ALA A 191 10.21 12.79 1.40
N TRP A 192 9.79 12.31 0.24
CA TRP A 192 8.39 12.28 -0.15
C TRP A 192 7.65 11.28 0.71
N GLN A 193 6.50 11.66 1.27
CA GLN A 193 5.66 10.78 2.08
C GLN A 193 4.33 10.57 1.36
N LEU A 194 4.07 9.36 0.89
CA LEU A 194 2.85 9.02 0.15
C LEU A 194 1.80 8.42 1.08
N TRP A 195 0.66 9.08 1.22
CA TRP A 195 -0.43 8.72 2.13
C TRP A 195 -1.69 8.27 1.40
N THR A 196 -2.29 7.16 1.84
CA THR A 196 -3.54 6.62 1.30
C THR A 196 -4.48 6.16 2.42
N PRO A 197 -5.28 7.03 3.03
CA PRO A 197 -6.08 6.69 4.20
C PRO A 197 -7.24 5.72 3.93
N ASN A 198 -7.56 5.45 2.69
CA ASN A 198 -8.69 4.58 2.31
C ASN A 198 -8.63 3.16 2.92
N LYS A 199 -7.41 2.60 3.12
CA LYS A 199 -7.24 1.30 3.79
C LYS A 199 -7.53 1.42 5.30
N ALA A 200 -7.01 2.46 5.93
CA ALA A 200 -7.21 2.73 7.35
C ALA A 200 -8.69 2.95 7.68
N LEU A 201 -9.42 3.60 6.77
CA LEU A 201 -10.84 3.88 6.92
C LEU A 201 -11.77 2.74 6.45
N GLY A 202 -11.23 1.64 5.93
CA GLY A 202 -12.05 0.54 5.41
C GLY A 202 -12.81 0.88 4.12
N LEU A 203 -12.35 1.86 3.35
CA LEU A 203 -13.04 2.42 2.17
C LEU A 203 -12.15 2.30 0.90
N THR A 204 -11.59 1.13 0.66
CA THR A 204 -10.62 0.89 -0.43
C THR A 204 -11.15 1.17 -1.83
N GLY A 205 -12.47 1.17 -2.02
CA GLY A 205 -13.12 1.53 -3.28
C GLY A 205 -13.09 3.03 -3.58
N VAL A 206 -12.91 3.89 -2.56
CA VAL A 206 -12.78 5.34 -2.74
C VAL A 206 -11.32 5.66 -3.08
N ARG A 207 -11.11 6.27 -4.24
CA ARG A 207 -9.77 6.56 -4.77
C ARG A 207 -9.38 7.99 -4.41
N ALA A 208 -8.42 8.12 -3.50
CA ALA A 208 -7.80 9.38 -3.13
C ALA A 208 -6.47 9.10 -2.41
N ALA A 209 -5.48 9.95 -2.63
CA ALA A 209 -4.17 9.94 -2.00
C ALA A 209 -3.59 11.35 -1.97
N TYR A 210 -2.57 11.55 -1.17
CA TYR A 210 -1.75 12.75 -1.21
C TYR A 210 -0.31 12.40 -0.86
N ALA A 211 0.60 13.26 -1.30
CA ALA A 211 1.99 13.18 -0.89
C ALA A 211 2.41 14.48 -0.19
N ILE A 212 3.32 14.36 0.77
CA ILE A 212 4.00 15.48 1.39
C ILE A 212 5.39 15.57 0.76
N ALA A 213 5.68 16.69 0.11
CA ALA A 213 6.97 16.92 -0.52
C ALA A 213 8.06 17.21 0.52
N PRO A 214 9.34 16.92 0.22
CA PRO A 214 10.48 17.38 1.03
C PRO A 214 10.51 18.91 1.17
N VAL A 215 11.16 19.39 2.21
CA VAL A 215 11.46 20.83 2.34
C VAL A 215 12.32 21.28 1.15
N GLY A 216 11.98 22.39 0.54
CA GLY A 216 12.71 22.95 -0.60
C GLY A 216 12.37 22.33 -1.95
N ALA A 217 11.47 21.35 -2.03
CA ALA A 217 11.11 20.65 -3.28
C ALA A 217 10.06 21.39 -4.14
N GLY A 218 9.92 22.72 -4.04
CA GLY A 218 8.88 23.50 -4.74
C GLY A 218 8.87 23.31 -6.25
N GLU A 219 10.04 23.24 -6.89
CA GLU A 219 10.15 22.98 -8.32
C GLU A 219 9.62 21.58 -8.70
N ALA A 220 9.96 20.56 -7.91
CA ALA A 220 9.46 19.21 -8.14
C ALA A 220 7.94 19.11 -7.91
N VAL A 221 7.39 19.84 -6.94
CA VAL A 221 5.94 19.96 -6.74
C VAL A 221 5.28 20.57 -7.96
N PHE A 222 5.82 21.69 -8.48
CA PHE A 222 5.31 22.33 -9.69
C PHE A 222 5.33 21.36 -10.90
N GLN A 223 6.43 20.66 -11.12
CA GLN A 223 6.56 19.69 -12.21
C GLN A 223 5.58 18.51 -12.05
N LEU A 224 5.36 18.03 -10.82
CA LEU A 224 4.35 16.99 -10.56
C LEU A 224 2.93 17.52 -10.81
N ASP A 225 2.62 18.75 -10.48
CA ASP A 225 1.31 19.35 -10.80
C ASP A 225 1.12 19.47 -12.32
N GLN A 226 2.16 19.79 -13.10
CA GLN A 226 2.11 19.79 -14.57
C GLN A 226 1.89 18.39 -15.18
N LEU A 227 2.35 17.35 -14.53
CA LEU A 227 2.12 15.95 -14.93
C LEU A 227 0.75 15.40 -14.49
N SER A 228 0.01 16.16 -13.69
CA SER A 228 -1.30 15.76 -13.19
C SER A 228 -2.40 16.09 -14.19
N ALA A 229 -3.41 15.24 -14.27
CA ALA A 229 -4.68 15.64 -14.89
C ALA A 229 -5.38 16.69 -14.03
N SER A 230 -6.21 17.56 -14.67
CA SER A 230 -7.12 18.44 -13.93
C SER A 230 -8.05 17.59 -13.05
N TRP A 231 -8.33 18.06 -11.85
CA TRP A 231 -9.17 17.34 -10.88
C TRP A 231 -8.76 15.89 -10.65
N PRO A 232 -7.52 15.63 -10.15
CA PRO A 232 -7.08 14.26 -9.87
C PRO A 232 -7.94 13.57 -8.80
N VAL A 233 -8.59 14.33 -7.92
CA VAL A 233 -9.45 13.81 -6.84
C VAL A 233 -10.87 14.34 -7.02
N GLY A 234 -11.83 13.45 -7.24
CA GLY A 234 -13.26 13.80 -7.33
C GLY A 234 -13.90 14.05 -5.96
N ALA A 235 -15.17 14.49 -5.95
CA ALA A 235 -15.91 14.89 -4.74
C ALA A 235 -15.85 13.84 -3.62
N HIS A 236 -16.06 12.55 -3.93
CA HIS A 236 -16.00 11.47 -2.94
C HIS A 236 -14.58 11.29 -2.34
N GLY A 237 -13.54 11.48 -3.15
CA GLY A 237 -12.16 11.43 -2.68
C GLY A 237 -11.82 12.62 -1.79
N VAL A 238 -12.30 13.83 -2.12
CA VAL A 238 -12.17 15.01 -1.26
C VAL A 238 -12.86 14.78 0.08
N ALA A 239 -14.10 14.28 0.07
CA ALA A 239 -14.85 13.97 1.30
C ALA A 239 -14.14 12.91 2.15
N LEU A 240 -13.53 11.88 1.53
CA LEU A 240 -12.72 10.89 2.25
C LEU A 240 -11.51 11.53 2.93
N LEU A 241 -10.77 12.40 2.20
CA LEU A 241 -9.57 13.04 2.73
C LEU A 241 -9.92 14.06 3.83
N GLN A 242 -11.04 14.75 3.71
CA GLN A 242 -11.54 15.63 4.78
C GLN A 242 -11.97 14.84 6.01
N ALA A 243 -12.71 13.75 5.83
CA ALA A 243 -13.09 12.86 6.93
C ALA A 243 -11.88 12.23 7.63
N TRP A 244 -10.81 11.93 6.90
CA TRP A 244 -9.54 11.46 7.46
C TRP A 244 -8.98 12.39 8.54
N LEU A 245 -9.19 13.70 8.41
CA LEU A 245 -8.66 14.73 9.30
C LEU A 245 -9.54 14.95 10.55
N ASP A 246 -10.75 14.38 10.57
CA ASP A 246 -11.71 14.56 11.66
C ASP A 246 -11.21 13.86 12.93
N PRO A 247 -11.18 14.55 14.09
CA PRO A 247 -10.73 13.97 15.36
C PRO A 247 -11.52 12.73 15.77
N GLY A 248 -12.83 12.68 15.49
CA GLY A 248 -13.67 11.51 15.80
C GLY A 248 -13.29 10.31 14.93
N VAL A 249 -12.91 10.54 13.67
CA VAL A 249 -12.40 9.49 12.76
C VAL A 249 -11.03 8.99 13.24
N GLN A 250 -10.15 9.88 13.71
CA GLN A 250 -8.86 9.48 14.28
C GLN A 250 -9.03 8.67 15.57
N THR A 251 -10.00 9.04 16.42
CA THR A 251 -10.36 8.27 17.63
C THR A 251 -10.88 6.87 17.24
N TRP A 252 -11.81 6.78 16.29
CA TRP A 252 -12.30 5.50 15.78
C TRP A 252 -11.15 4.61 15.25
N LEU A 253 -10.20 5.22 14.52
CA LEU A 253 -9.03 4.49 14.04
C LEU A 253 -8.19 3.95 15.20
N ALA A 254 -7.88 4.77 16.19
CA ALA A 254 -7.12 4.36 17.35
C ALA A 254 -7.78 3.18 18.09
N ASP A 255 -9.09 3.21 18.29
CA ASP A 255 -9.86 2.13 18.90
C ASP A 255 -9.82 0.85 18.04
N SER A 256 -9.91 1.01 16.71
CA SER A 256 -9.82 -0.12 15.80
C SER A 256 -8.45 -0.80 15.84
N LEU A 257 -7.34 -0.04 16.05
CA LEU A 257 -6.01 -0.64 16.19
C LEU A 257 -5.89 -1.52 17.44
N VAL A 258 -6.56 -1.15 18.54
CA VAL A 258 -6.63 -2.00 19.74
C VAL A 258 -7.29 -3.32 19.42
N THR A 259 -8.45 -3.27 18.76
CA THR A 259 -9.20 -4.46 18.33
C THR A 259 -8.38 -5.34 17.38
N LEU A 260 -7.74 -4.72 16.37
CA LEU A 260 -6.92 -5.42 15.37
C LEU A 260 -5.71 -6.11 15.99
N ARG A 261 -5.08 -5.57 17.04
CA ARG A 261 -3.99 -6.23 17.76
C ARG A 261 -4.46 -7.55 18.39
N GLY A 262 -5.62 -7.54 19.05
CA GLY A 262 -6.21 -8.76 19.62
C GLY A 262 -6.57 -9.79 18.55
N TRP A 263 -7.18 -9.36 17.45
CA TRP A 263 -7.51 -10.23 16.33
C TRP A 263 -6.27 -10.80 15.65
N LYS A 264 -5.21 -10.02 15.51
CA LYS A 264 -3.94 -10.45 14.91
C LYS A 264 -3.29 -11.56 15.76
N ALA A 265 -3.20 -11.36 17.06
CA ALA A 265 -2.62 -12.36 17.96
C ALA A 265 -3.39 -13.70 17.88
N ARG A 266 -4.72 -13.65 17.90
CA ARG A 266 -5.58 -14.83 17.72
C ARG A 266 -5.36 -15.49 16.36
N GLN A 267 -5.32 -14.70 15.28
CA GLN A 267 -5.18 -15.22 13.92
C GLN A 267 -3.84 -15.90 13.70
N ILE A 268 -2.74 -15.33 14.22
CA ILE A 268 -1.41 -15.95 14.19
C ILE A 268 -1.45 -17.30 14.93
N ALA A 269 -1.98 -17.35 16.17
CA ALA A 269 -2.07 -18.57 16.93
C ALA A 269 -2.89 -19.66 16.21
N LEU A 270 -3.97 -19.30 15.50
CA LEU A 270 -4.74 -20.25 14.69
C LEU A 270 -3.93 -20.75 13.48
N CYS A 271 -3.18 -19.89 12.81
CA CYS A 271 -2.32 -20.30 11.69
C CYS A 271 -1.19 -21.22 12.17
N GLU A 272 -0.54 -20.89 13.28
CA GLU A 272 0.50 -21.73 13.89
C GLU A 272 -0.04 -23.11 14.32
N ALA A 273 -1.26 -23.15 14.88
CA ALA A 273 -1.94 -24.42 15.20
C ALA A 273 -2.26 -25.27 13.95
N LEU A 274 -2.34 -24.65 12.77
CA LEU A 274 -2.44 -25.33 11.48
C LEU A 274 -1.07 -25.74 10.91
N GLY A 275 0.02 -25.48 11.62
CA GLY A 275 1.39 -25.76 11.19
C GLY A 275 1.96 -24.70 10.23
N TRP A 276 1.35 -23.53 10.13
CA TRP A 276 1.87 -22.45 9.29
C TRP A 276 3.04 -21.73 9.97
N ASP A 277 4.05 -21.40 9.21
CA ASP A 277 5.19 -20.59 9.64
C ASP A 277 4.88 -19.11 9.40
N CYS A 278 4.55 -18.38 10.49
CA CYS A 278 4.11 -16.98 10.42
C CYS A 278 5.31 -16.04 10.55
N LEU A 279 5.51 -15.16 9.58
CA LEU A 279 6.57 -14.15 9.60
C LEU A 279 6.18 -12.96 10.49
N PRO A 280 7.12 -12.36 11.24
CA PRO A 280 6.88 -11.16 12.04
C PRO A 280 6.34 -10.00 11.18
N SER A 281 5.42 -9.23 11.74
CA SER A 281 4.82 -8.08 11.07
C SER A 281 4.32 -7.05 12.08
N ASP A 282 4.48 -5.77 11.78
CA ASP A 282 3.97 -4.63 12.55
C ASP A 282 2.62 -4.10 12.02
N ALA A 283 2.17 -4.58 10.85
CA ALA A 283 0.95 -4.11 10.19
C ALA A 283 -0.29 -4.96 10.52
N ASN A 284 -1.45 -4.56 10.00
CA ASN A 284 -2.72 -5.31 10.08
C ASN A 284 -2.78 -6.51 9.11
N PHE A 285 -1.64 -7.06 8.77
CA PHE A 285 -1.47 -8.29 7.97
C PHE A 285 -0.12 -8.91 8.31
N PHE A 286 0.09 -10.14 7.89
CA PHE A 286 1.36 -10.84 7.98
C PHE A 286 1.51 -11.79 6.79
N CYS A 287 2.73 -12.23 6.52
CA CYS A 287 2.99 -13.35 5.61
C CYS A 287 3.15 -14.64 6.40
N ALA A 288 2.68 -15.74 5.83
CA ALA A 288 2.86 -17.05 6.40
C ALA A 288 3.13 -18.08 5.30
N ARG A 289 3.91 -19.10 5.63
CA ARG A 289 4.12 -20.29 4.79
C ARG A 289 3.22 -21.41 5.29
N PRO A 290 2.15 -21.78 4.55
CA PRO A 290 1.28 -22.86 4.94
C PRO A 290 1.99 -24.22 4.93
N ALA A 291 1.67 -25.08 5.90
CA ALA A 291 2.05 -26.50 5.85
C ALA A 291 1.13 -27.22 4.86
N LEU A 292 1.72 -27.70 3.75
CA LEU A 292 1.00 -28.40 2.70
C LEU A 292 1.30 -29.92 2.77
N PRO A 293 0.29 -30.79 2.59
CA PRO A 293 0.51 -32.23 2.40
C PRO A 293 1.37 -32.49 1.14
N GLU A 294 2.02 -33.65 1.12
CA GLU A 294 2.76 -34.08 -0.07
C GLU A 294 1.84 -34.14 -1.30
N GLY A 295 2.29 -33.60 -2.41
CA GLY A 295 1.54 -33.56 -3.67
C GLY A 295 0.54 -32.41 -3.83
N LEU A 296 0.24 -31.63 -2.77
CA LEU A 296 -0.63 -30.45 -2.86
C LEU A 296 0.19 -29.18 -3.06
N SER A 297 0.03 -28.51 -4.18
CA SER A 297 0.65 -27.20 -4.41
C SER A 297 -0.11 -26.06 -3.68
N LEU A 298 0.61 -24.95 -3.39
CA LEU A 298 0.00 -23.76 -2.80
C LEU A 298 -1.16 -23.25 -3.67
N GLN A 299 -0.99 -23.19 -4.99
CA GLN A 299 -2.05 -22.72 -5.89
C GLN A 299 -3.32 -23.58 -5.78
N GLN A 300 -3.19 -24.90 -5.74
CA GLN A 300 -4.34 -25.82 -5.58
C GLN A 300 -5.04 -25.59 -4.23
N ALA A 301 -4.27 -25.41 -3.15
CA ALA A 301 -4.83 -25.09 -1.83
C ALA A 301 -5.60 -23.75 -1.84
N LEU A 302 -5.05 -22.73 -2.49
CA LEU A 302 -5.71 -21.42 -2.63
C LEU A 302 -6.99 -21.50 -3.47
N ASP A 303 -6.99 -22.29 -4.55
CA ASP A 303 -8.17 -22.52 -5.38
C ASP A 303 -9.28 -23.24 -4.59
N GLN A 304 -8.93 -24.23 -3.77
CA GLN A 304 -9.88 -24.92 -2.88
C GLN A 304 -10.47 -23.97 -1.82
N LEU A 305 -9.65 -23.13 -1.19
CA LEU A 305 -10.13 -22.09 -0.28
C LEU A 305 -11.06 -21.12 -0.99
N ARG A 306 -10.72 -20.76 -2.24
CA ARG A 306 -11.52 -19.82 -3.03
C ARG A 306 -12.92 -20.39 -3.35
N VAL A 307 -13.03 -21.67 -3.64
CA VAL A 307 -14.32 -22.38 -3.79
C VAL A 307 -15.15 -22.31 -2.51
N GLN A 308 -14.51 -22.37 -1.33
CA GLN A 308 -15.15 -22.22 -0.04
C GLN A 308 -15.42 -20.76 0.36
N GLY A 309 -15.20 -19.82 -0.56
CA GLY A 309 -15.47 -18.39 -0.34
C GLY A 309 -14.37 -17.63 0.40
N ILE A 310 -13.18 -18.22 0.57
CA ILE A 310 -12.03 -17.60 1.24
C ILE A 310 -10.99 -17.21 0.20
N LYS A 311 -10.45 -16.00 0.33
CA LYS A 311 -9.39 -15.52 -0.55
C LYS A 311 -8.17 -15.08 0.26
N LEU A 312 -7.04 -15.71 0.02
CA LEU A 312 -5.72 -15.30 0.48
C LEU A 312 -4.95 -14.63 -0.67
N ARG A 313 -3.83 -13.99 -0.36
CA ARG A 313 -2.96 -13.37 -1.35
C ARG A 313 -1.66 -14.16 -1.49
N ASP A 314 -1.49 -14.86 -2.59
CA ASP A 314 -0.21 -15.46 -2.98
C ASP A 314 0.87 -14.37 -3.09
N THR A 315 2.04 -14.60 -2.48
CA THR A 315 3.12 -13.63 -2.43
C THR A 315 4.23 -13.87 -3.47
N ALA A 316 4.09 -14.83 -4.36
CA ALA A 316 5.07 -15.10 -5.41
C ALA A 316 5.36 -13.86 -6.28
N SER A 317 4.33 -13.04 -6.58
CA SER A 317 4.49 -11.80 -7.34
C SER A 317 5.26 -10.69 -6.59
N PHE A 318 5.51 -10.85 -5.29
CA PHE A 318 6.37 -9.98 -4.49
C PHE A 318 7.79 -10.56 -4.33
N GLY A 319 8.12 -11.64 -5.05
CA GLY A 319 9.40 -12.34 -4.88
C GLY A 319 9.50 -13.18 -3.61
N LEU A 320 8.37 -13.54 -2.99
CA LEU A 320 8.28 -14.40 -1.80
C LEU A 320 7.43 -15.65 -2.14
N PRO A 321 7.97 -16.65 -2.85
CA PRO A 321 7.25 -17.87 -3.20
C PRO A 321 6.88 -18.69 -1.96
N ASP A 322 5.94 -19.60 -2.11
CA ASP A 322 5.46 -20.54 -1.09
C ASP A 322 4.83 -19.88 0.16
N HIS A 323 4.57 -18.58 0.11
CA HIS A 323 3.92 -17.83 1.17
C HIS A 323 2.59 -17.24 0.71
N VAL A 324 1.76 -16.96 1.69
CA VAL A 324 0.54 -16.16 1.54
C VAL A 324 0.62 -14.93 2.43
N ARG A 325 0.11 -13.80 1.95
CA ARG A 325 -0.15 -12.65 2.81
C ARG A 325 -1.60 -12.72 3.27
N VAL A 326 -1.79 -12.58 4.58
CA VAL A 326 -3.06 -12.75 5.26
C VAL A 326 -3.39 -11.47 6.01
N SER A 327 -4.44 -10.75 5.62
CA SER A 327 -4.91 -9.59 6.39
C SER A 327 -5.61 -10.05 7.66
N VAL A 328 -5.48 -9.25 8.71
CA VAL A 328 -6.18 -9.47 9.98
C VAL A 328 -7.67 -9.30 9.77
N GLN A 329 -8.45 -10.32 10.19
CA GLN A 329 -9.89 -10.38 9.99
C GLN A 329 -10.62 -10.65 11.34
N PRO A 330 -11.92 -10.38 11.42
CA PRO A 330 -12.73 -10.70 12.61
C PRO A 330 -12.71 -12.19 12.94
N PRO A 331 -12.93 -12.58 14.23
CA PRO A 331 -12.89 -13.97 14.68
C PRO A 331 -13.71 -14.95 13.84
N ALA A 332 -14.91 -14.58 13.41
CA ALA A 332 -15.76 -15.44 12.57
C ALA A 332 -15.11 -15.78 11.20
N ALA A 333 -14.39 -14.84 10.60
CA ALA A 333 -13.65 -15.09 9.36
C ALA A 333 -12.42 -15.98 9.62
N GLN A 334 -11.73 -15.77 10.75
CA GLN A 334 -10.60 -16.60 11.18
C GLN A 334 -11.02 -18.06 11.38
N ASP A 335 -12.17 -18.29 12.06
CA ASP A 335 -12.73 -19.62 12.24
C ASP A 335 -13.10 -20.27 10.91
N ALA A 336 -13.66 -19.50 9.98
CA ALA A 336 -13.98 -19.99 8.65
C ALA A 336 -12.71 -20.42 7.88
N LEU A 337 -11.62 -19.64 7.96
CA LEU A 337 -10.33 -20.00 7.35
C LEU A 337 -9.78 -21.29 7.97
N HIS A 338 -9.76 -21.39 9.31
CA HIS A 338 -9.29 -22.57 10.01
C HIS A 338 -10.05 -23.84 9.57
N ASN A 339 -11.38 -23.78 9.57
CA ASN A 339 -12.22 -24.93 9.21
C ASN A 339 -12.04 -25.32 7.72
N ALA A 340 -12.02 -24.34 6.83
CA ALA A 340 -11.84 -24.58 5.41
C ALA A 340 -10.46 -25.18 5.09
N TRP A 341 -9.39 -24.70 5.78
CA TRP A 341 -8.05 -25.26 5.64
C TRP A 341 -7.99 -26.73 6.07
N GLN A 342 -8.56 -27.06 7.23
CA GLN A 342 -8.61 -28.44 7.71
C GLN A 342 -9.36 -29.38 6.74
N LEU A 343 -10.47 -28.91 6.15
CA LEU A 343 -11.21 -29.69 5.14
C LEU A 343 -10.39 -29.92 3.88
N SER A 344 -9.69 -28.91 3.40
CA SER A 344 -8.84 -28.98 2.20
C SER A 344 -7.69 -29.97 2.40
N ILE A 345 -7.06 -29.99 3.58
CA ILE A 345 -5.96 -30.94 3.89
C ILE A 345 -6.47 -32.37 4.01
N LYS A 346 -7.59 -32.59 4.72
CA LYS A 346 -8.15 -33.95 4.90
C LYS A 346 -8.55 -34.62 3.59
N ALA A 347 -8.89 -33.84 2.57
CA ALA A 347 -9.20 -34.34 1.24
C ALA A 347 -7.97 -34.91 0.48
N HIS A 348 -6.76 -34.71 1.01
CA HIS A 348 -5.49 -35.14 0.41
C HIS A 348 -4.70 -36.13 1.28
N GLN A 349 -5.24 -36.51 2.44
CA GLN A 349 -4.78 -37.62 3.28
C GLN A 349 -5.57 -38.90 2.96
#